data_88f9822d6fb4d5798c931de285de7cec
#
_entry.id   88f9822d6fb4d5798c931de285de7cec
#
_cell.length_a   1.000
_cell.length_b   1.000
_cell.length_c   1.000
_cell.angle_alpha   90.00
_cell.angle_beta   90.00
_cell.angle_gamma   90.00
#
_symmetry.space_group_name_H-M   'P 1'
#
loop_
_entity.id
_entity.type
_entity.pdbx_description
1 polymer ?
#
loop_
_entity_poly.entity_id
_entity_poly.type
_entity_poly.pdbx_seq_one_letter_code
_entity_poly.pdbx_strand_id
1 'polypeptide(L)'
;MKSFTAGPNENGVRLSRFVEGVTKDMPRSMMYKAFRNKRIKVNGKRAEPDTRLQTGDLIEMYINDEFFPVGKPAAKTAKPPRKQPPVTVVYEDANFAVLYKPAHLLCHSDRTGDANLVDAFAAYLEGKGEYDPHAEKRFAPALCNRLDRGTEGLVLAAKSYTALRDLNTIIRDDLMKKEYLTITVGAPPQGRFVAWLQHNEKNNKVHIHARESEGCKQIITEVTVIRQAGPFALCRIGLITGRTHQIRAHLAYLGHPVLGDIKYGNRKMNERSGLKTQALCAQRLTFGRIPEENTLHYLSGKVIKLNDPEIIKTFERLTAEK
;
A
#
# COMPACT_ATOMS: atom_id res chain seq x y z
N MET A 1 26.68 -12.51 -24.00
CA MET A 1 26.80 -12.87 -22.58
C MET A 1 26.68 -11.61 -21.74
N LYS A 2 25.79 -11.62 -20.74
CA LYS A 2 25.67 -10.52 -19.76
C LYS A 2 25.89 -11.09 -18.37
N SER A 3 26.59 -10.32 -17.53
CA SER A 3 26.81 -10.66 -16.12
C SER A 3 26.30 -9.52 -15.24
N PHE A 4 25.78 -9.91 -14.07
CA PHE A 4 25.23 -9.00 -13.06
C PHE A 4 25.72 -9.44 -11.69
N THR A 5 26.02 -8.50 -10.83
CA THR A 5 26.27 -8.78 -9.41
C THR A 5 25.00 -8.47 -8.63
N ALA A 6 24.53 -9.39 -7.81
CA ALA A 6 23.39 -9.18 -6.92
C ALA A 6 23.74 -8.15 -5.84
N GLY A 7 22.95 -7.10 -5.74
CA GLY A 7 23.06 -6.09 -4.70
C GLY A 7 22.23 -6.45 -3.45
N PRO A 8 22.19 -5.55 -2.46
CA PRO A 8 21.38 -5.76 -1.25
C PRO A 8 19.88 -5.96 -1.55
N ASN A 9 19.34 -5.31 -2.59
CA ASN A 9 17.94 -5.42 -2.99
C ASN A 9 17.61 -6.73 -3.74
N GLU A 10 18.61 -7.47 -4.19
CA GLU A 10 18.45 -8.80 -4.78
C GLU A 10 18.54 -9.92 -3.75
N ASN A 11 18.94 -9.64 -2.50
CA ASN A 11 19.04 -10.63 -1.46
C ASN A 11 17.72 -11.34 -1.16
N GLY A 12 17.71 -12.67 -1.28
CA GLY A 12 16.50 -13.50 -1.12
C GLY A 12 15.55 -13.50 -2.32
N VAL A 13 15.84 -12.76 -3.40
CA VAL A 13 15.05 -12.77 -4.64
C VAL A 13 15.24 -14.08 -5.36
N ARG A 14 14.17 -14.68 -5.90
CA ARG A 14 14.29 -15.87 -6.77
C ARG A 14 14.99 -15.48 -8.08
N LEU A 15 15.90 -16.33 -8.52
CA LEU A 15 16.67 -16.11 -9.75
C LEU A 15 15.77 -15.91 -10.98
N SER A 16 14.67 -16.66 -11.10
CA SER A 16 13.70 -16.46 -12.19
C SER A 16 13.12 -15.05 -12.20
N ARG A 17 12.80 -14.53 -11.04
CA ARG A 17 12.31 -13.15 -10.87
C ARG A 17 13.39 -12.12 -11.25
N PHE A 18 14.65 -12.39 -10.88
CA PHE A 18 15.76 -11.52 -11.26
C PHE A 18 15.90 -11.49 -12.78
N VAL A 19 15.90 -12.65 -13.44
CA VAL A 19 16.01 -12.76 -14.90
C VAL A 19 14.86 -12.02 -15.60
N GLU A 20 13.60 -12.22 -15.16
CA GLU A 20 12.45 -11.48 -15.69
C GLU A 20 12.62 -9.96 -15.60
N GLY A 21 13.29 -9.46 -14.57
CA GLY A 21 13.47 -8.03 -14.37
C GLY A 21 14.59 -7.39 -15.19
N VAL A 22 15.68 -8.13 -15.45
CA VAL A 22 16.82 -7.62 -16.22
C VAL A 22 16.68 -7.90 -17.72
N THR A 23 15.67 -8.68 -18.14
CA THR A 23 15.36 -8.94 -19.55
C THR A 23 14.10 -8.20 -19.97
N LYS A 24 14.06 -7.76 -21.24
CA LYS A 24 12.91 -7.12 -21.87
C LYS A 24 12.25 -8.09 -22.85
N ASP A 25 10.92 -8.21 -22.77
CA ASP A 25 10.09 -8.96 -23.70
C ASP A 25 10.51 -10.44 -23.91
N MET A 26 11.27 -11.01 -22.96
CA MET A 26 11.65 -12.43 -23.01
C MET A 26 10.45 -13.32 -22.63
N PRO A 27 9.97 -14.20 -23.52
CA PRO A 27 8.90 -15.13 -23.18
C PRO A 27 9.29 -16.06 -22.03
N ARG A 28 8.37 -16.30 -21.10
CA ARG A 28 8.63 -17.21 -19.95
C ARG A 28 9.10 -18.58 -20.38
N SER A 29 8.55 -19.14 -21.46
CA SER A 29 8.95 -20.42 -22.02
C SER A 29 10.44 -20.42 -22.42
N MET A 30 10.93 -19.32 -23.03
CA MET A 30 12.35 -19.17 -23.38
C MET A 30 13.24 -19.04 -22.14
N MET A 31 12.79 -18.29 -21.11
CA MET A 31 13.50 -18.17 -19.85
C MET A 31 13.69 -19.56 -19.20
N TYR A 32 12.62 -20.34 -19.05
CA TYR A 32 12.72 -21.70 -18.48
C TYR A 32 13.55 -22.66 -19.38
N LYS A 33 13.52 -22.49 -20.70
CA LYS A 33 14.41 -23.22 -21.61
C LYS A 33 15.88 -22.85 -21.38
N ALA A 34 16.18 -21.56 -21.12
CA ALA A 34 17.55 -21.13 -20.79
C ALA A 34 18.06 -21.75 -19.48
N PHE A 35 17.22 -21.86 -18.45
CA PHE A 35 17.55 -22.60 -17.22
C PHE A 35 17.85 -24.08 -17.48
N ARG A 36 16.97 -24.78 -18.19
CA ARG A 36 17.17 -26.20 -18.56
C ARG A 36 18.47 -26.42 -19.32
N ASN A 37 18.79 -25.52 -20.24
CA ASN A 37 19.97 -25.58 -21.07
C ASN A 37 21.24 -25.03 -20.39
N LYS A 38 21.21 -24.82 -19.08
CA LYS A 38 22.35 -24.35 -18.26
C LYS A 38 22.93 -23.00 -18.74
N ARG A 39 22.12 -22.17 -19.42
CA ARG A 39 22.53 -20.86 -19.93
C ARG A 39 22.45 -19.74 -18.89
N ILE A 40 21.99 -20.06 -17.67
CA ILE A 40 21.95 -19.13 -16.55
C ILE A 40 22.71 -19.79 -15.41
N LYS A 41 23.72 -19.09 -14.88
CA LYS A 41 24.60 -19.56 -13.81
C LYS A 41 24.64 -18.55 -12.69
N VAL A 42 24.91 -19.01 -11.47
CA VAL A 42 25.24 -18.20 -10.31
C VAL A 42 26.58 -18.66 -9.78
N ASN A 43 27.53 -17.74 -9.63
CA ASN A 43 28.90 -18.01 -9.22
C ASN A 43 29.56 -19.14 -10.04
N GLY A 44 29.36 -19.08 -11.37
CA GLY A 44 29.89 -20.08 -12.31
C GLY A 44 29.18 -21.44 -12.29
N LYS A 45 28.27 -21.71 -11.38
CA LYS A 45 27.54 -22.97 -11.25
C LYS A 45 26.14 -22.89 -11.85
N ARG A 46 25.64 -24.05 -12.34
CA ARG A 46 24.23 -24.17 -12.74
C ARG A 46 23.32 -23.76 -11.60
N ALA A 47 22.29 -22.96 -11.90
CA ALA A 47 21.29 -22.55 -10.95
C ALA A 47 19.88 -22.85 -11.45
N GLU A 48 18.96 -23.12 -10.52
CA GLU A 48 17.55 -23.40 -10.81
C GLU A 48 16.71 -22.11 -10.73
N PRO A 49 15.53 -22.07 -11.35
CA PRO A 49 14.68 -20.87 -11.37
C PRO A 49 14.30 -20.33 -9.97
N ASP A 50 14.18 -21.19 -8.99
CA ASP A 50 13.79 -20.86 -7.62
C ASP A 50 14.99 -20.61 -6.67
N THR A 51 16.24 -20.73 -7.20
CA THR A 51 17.46 -20.36 -6.46
C THR A 51 17.28 -18.95 -5.87
N ARG A 52 17.56 -18.82 -4.56
CA ARG A 52 17.55 -17.54 -3.86
C ARG A 52 18.91 -16.88 -3.98
N LEU A 53 18.94 -15.67 -4.52
CA LEU A 53 20.17 -14.89 -4.63
C LEU A 53 20.63 -14.38 -3.27
N GLN A 54 21.93 -14.26 -3.12
CA GLN A 54 22.57 -13.59 -2.00
C GLN A 54 23.29 -12.34 -2.50
N THR A 55 23.43 -11.34 -1.62
CA THR A 55 24.24 -10.15 -1.95
C THR A 55 25.65 -10.56 -2.34
N GLY A 56 26.14 -10.07 -3.48
CA GLY A 56 27.45 -10.42 -4.02
C GLY A 56 27.43 -11.58 -5.04
N ASP A 57 26.33 -12.33 -5.18
CA ASP A 57 26.25 -13.39 -6.18
C ASP A 57 26.48 -12.84 -7.58
N LEU A 58 27.33 -13.51 -8.36
CA LEU A 58 27.56 -13.23 -9.78
C LEU A 58 26.60 -14.05 -10.62
N ILE A 59 25.67 -13.38 -11.30
CA ILE A 59 24.71 -13.97 -12.23
C ILE A 59 25.23 -13.84 -13.64
N GLU A 60 25.45 -14.95 -14.32
CA GLU A 60 25.92 -15.02 -15.70
C GLU A 60 24.80 -15.55 -16.61
N MET A 61 24.48 -14.80 -17.66
CA MET A 61 23.37 -15.10 -18.56
C MET A 61 23.88 -15.24 -20.00
N TYR A 62 23.87 -16.48 -20.51
CA TYR A 62 24.25 -16.83 -21.88
C TYR A 62 23.02 -16.88 -22.78
N ILE A 63 22.31 -15.75 -22.89
CA ILE A 63 21.12 -15.56 -23.73
C ILE A 63 21.35 -14.44 -24.73
N ASN A 64 20.51 -14.35 -25.75
CA ASN A 64 20.67 -13.37 -26.83
C ASN A 64 20.58 -11.93 -26.29
N ASP A 65 21.43 -11.06 -26.85
CA ASP A 65 21.52 -9.67 -26.42
C ASP A 65 20.24 -8.86 -26.71
N GLU A 66 19.39 -9.32 -27.64
CA GLU A 66 18.08 -8.72 -27.95
C GLU A 66 17.13 -8.63 -26.74
N PHE A 67 17.28 -9.55 -25.77
CA PHE A 67 16.48 -9.56 -24.55
C PHE A 67 17.01 -8.63 -23.46
N PHE A 68 18.17 -8.04 -23.66
CA PHE A 68 18.68 -7.03 -22.71
C PHE A 68 18.38 -5.63 -23.25
N PRO A 69 17.90 -4.70 -22.41
CA PRO A 69 17.72 -3.32 -22.80
C PRO A 69 19.04 -2.75 -23.37
N VAL A 70 19.04 -2.35 -24.63
CA VAL A 70 20.16 -1.67 -25.26
C VAL A 70 20.00 -0.17 -24.95
N GLY A 71 20.90 0.36 -24.14
CA GLY A 71 20.85 1.78 -23.72
C GLY A 71 19.98 2.00 -22.49
N LYS A 72 20.05 3.21 -21.96
CA LYS A 72 19.21 3.68 -20.82
C LYS A 72 17.80 3.12 -20.98
N PRO A 73 17.17 2.59 -19.91
CA PRO A 73 15.78 2.18 -20.02
C PRO A 73 15.04 3.34 -20.68
N ALA A 74 14.46 3.06 -21.84
CA ALA A 74 13.58 4.02 -22.48
C ALA A 74 12.54 4.33 -21.43
N ALA A 75 12.62 5.51 -20.84
CA ALA A 75 11.47 6.08 -20.18
C ALA A 75 10.33 5.83 -21.19
N LYS A 76 9.40 4.94 -20.85
CA LYS A 76 8.11 4.88 -21.56
C LYS A 76 7.79 6.34 -21.75
N THR A 77 7.44 6.77 -22.97
CA THR A 77 7.10 8.14 -23.34
C THR A 77 6.21 8.75 -22.26
N ALA A 78 6.81 8.96 -21.11
CA ALA A 78 6.22 9.57 -19.95
C ALA A 78 6.11 11.03 -20.36
N LYS A 79 4.90 11.55 -20.41
CA LYS A 79 4.68 12.97 -20.23
C LYS A 79 5.69 13.45 -19.19
N PRO A 80 6.32 14.64 -19.38
CA PRO A 80 7.33 15.13 -18.44
C PRO A 80 6.81 14.92 -17.02
N PRO A 81 7.62 14.39 -16.10
CA PRO A 81 7.14 14.00 -14.78
C PRO A 81 6.44 15.21 -14.17
N ARG A 82 5.13 15.07 -13.91
CA ARG A 82 4.39 16.11 -13.19
C ARG A 82 5.13 16.31 -11.87
N LYS A 83 5.34 17.56 -11.49
CA LYS A 83 5.94 17.91 -10.20
C LYS A 83 5.17 17.17 -9.11
N GLN A 84 5.82 16.19 -8.48
CA GLN A 84 5.21 15.43 -7.40
C GLN A 84 5.04 16.34 -6.18
N PRO A 85 3.97 16.18 -5.39
CA PRO A 85 3.81 16.94 -4.16
C PRO A 85 4.90 16.56 -3.15
N PRO A 86 5.24 17.47 -2.23
CA PRO A 86 6.15 17.14 -1.15
C PRO A 86 5.57 16.01 -0.29
N VAL A 87 6.43 15.14 0.18
CA VAL A 87 6.07 14.04 1.07
C VAL A 87 6.09 14.53 2.51
N THR A 88 5.03 14.26 3.26
CA THR A 88 5.00 14.46 4.72
C THR A 88 5.35 13.15 5.41
N VAL A 89 6.51 13.11 6.04
CA VAL A 89 7.02 11.94 6.76
C VAL A 89 6.58 12.04 8.22
N VAL A 90 5.89 11.00 8.72
CA VAL A 90 5.45 10.89 10.12
C VAL A 90 6.47 10.09 10.95
N TYR A 91 7.08 9.08 10.34
CA TYR A 91 8.15 8.28 10.90
C TYR A 91 9.07 7.80 9.78
N GLU A 92 10.34 7.70 10.04
CA GLU A 92 11.33 7.18 9.09
C GLU A 92 12.49 6.54 9.83
N ASP A 93 12.99 5.43 9.28
CA ASP A 93 14.26 4.82 9.65
C ASP A 93 15.01 4.34 8.40
N ALA A 94 16.05 3.54 8.58
CA ALA A 94 16.86 3.02 7.46
C ALA A 94 16.07 2.07 6.54
N ASN A 95 15.00 1.44 7.02
CA ASN A 95 14.30 0.36 6.32
C ASN A 95 13.00 0.85 5.64
N PHE A 96 12.25 1.74 6.30
CA PHE A 96 10.95 2.17 5.82
C PHE A 96 10.58 3.57 6.33
N ALA A 97 9.51 4.11 5.76
CA ALA A 97 8.88 5.32 6.24
C ALA A 97 7.38 5.12 6.44
N VAL A 98 6.79 5.90 7.34
CA VAL A 98 5.34 6.10 7.46
C VAL A 98 5.02 7.50 6.98
N LEU A 99 4.25 7.57 5.91
CA LEU A 99 3.92 8.80 5.22
C LEU A 99 2.50 9.24 5.56
N TYR A 100 2.27 10.53 5.66
CA TYR A 100 0.92 11.08 5.66
C TYR A 100 0.46 11.30 4.21
N LYS A 101 -0.61 10.65 3.83
CA LYS A 101 -1.29 10.87 2.56
C LYS A 101 -2.46 11.83 2.76
N PRO A 102 -2.48 13.01 2.15
CA PRO A 102 -3.65 13.88 2.17
C PRO A 102 -4.80 13.28 1.34
N ALA A 103 -6.04 13.76 1.59
CA ALA A 103 -7.17 13.46 0.74
C ALA A 103 -6.90 13.91 -0.72
N HIS A 104 -7.51 13.23 -1.68
CA HIS A 104 -7.37 13.43 -3.13
C HIS A 104 -6.04 13.02 -3.76
N LEU A 105 -4.96 12.80 -3.00
CA LEU A 105 -3.74 12.20 -3.53
C LEU A 105 -3.94 10.69 -3.76
N LEU A 106 -3.49 10.17 -4.89
CA LEU A 106 -3.45 8.74 -5.19
C LEU A 106 -2.31 8.05 -4.42
N CYS A 107 -2.46 6.79 -4.05
CA CYS A 107 -1.34 5.97 -3.57
C CYS A 107 -0.42 5.56 -4.72
N HIS A 108 -0.99 5.12 -5.83
CA HIS A 108 -0.27 4.65 -7.02
C HIS A 108 -0.83 5.35 -8.25
N SER A 109 -0.05 5.42 -9.31
CA SER A 109 -0.50 5.94 -10.60
C SER A 109 -1.72 5.18 -11.12
N ASP A 110 -2.64 5.90 -11.71
CA ASP A 110 -3.78 5.36 -12.43
C ASP A 110 -3.79 5.86 -13.90
N ARG A 111 -4.90 5.62 -14.61
CA ARG A 111 -5.03 6.05 -16.01
C ARG A 111 -5.10 7.56 -16.19
N THR A 112 -5.35 8.32 -15.13
CA THR A 112 -5.43 9.80 -15.20
C THR A 112 -4.04 10.43 -15.30
N GLY A 113 -3.00 9.73 -14.86
CA GLY A 113 -1.64 10.24 -14.77
C GLY A 113 -1.50 11.33 -13.70
N ASP A 114 -2.42 11.39 -12.72
CA ASP A 114 -2.33 12.30 -11.60
C ASP A 114 -1.14 11.98 -10.70
N ALA A 115 -0.68 12.99 -9.94
CA ALA A 115 0.35 12.83 -8.93
C ALA A 115 -0.05 11.74 -7.91
N ASN A 116 0.93 10.99 -7.44
CA ASN A 116 0.69 9.90 -6.52
C ASN A 116 1.81 9.77 -5.47
N LEU A 117 1.47 9.13 -4.35
CA LEU A 117 2.35 9.07 -3.19
C LEU A 117 3.60 8.21 -3.42
N VAL A 118 3.51 7.13 -4.21
CA VAL A 118 4.68 6.26 -4.44
C VAL A 118 5.74 6.96 -5.29
N ASP A 119 5.34 7.69 -6.34
CA ASP A 119 6.29 8.45 -7.16
C ASP A 119 6.86 9.63 -6.36
N ALA A 120 6.04 10.29 -5.52
CA ALA A 120 6.51 11.35 -4.62
C ALA A 120 7.54 10.82 -3.61
N PHE A 121 7.33 9.62 -3.06
CA PHE A 121 8.26 8.99 -2.14
C PHE A 121 9.57 8.59 -2.82
N ALA A 122 9.51 8.04 -4.04
CA ALA A 122 10.70 7.74 -4.82
C ALA A 122 11.54 9.00 -5.08
N ALA A 123 10.91 10.12 -5.49
CA ALA A 123 11.59 11.40 -5.70
C ALA A 123 12.16 11.98 -4.39
N TYR A 124 11.48 11.78 -3.26
CA TYR A 124 11.98 12.17 -1.94
C TYR A 124 13.27 11.44 -1.58
N LEU A 125 13.32 10.11 -1.78
CA LEU A 125 14.50 9.29 -1.50
C LEU A 125 15.64 9.57 -2.48
N GLU A 126 15.33 9.84 -3.75
CA GLU A 126 16.31 10.26 -4.76
C GLU A 126 16.95 11.58 -4.34
N GLY A 127 16.16 12.58 -3.91
CA GLY A 127 16.66 13.85 -3.40
C GLY A 127 17.52 13.73 -2.14
N LYS A 128 17.35 12.66 -1.34
CA LYS A 128 18.19 12.34 -0.18
C LYS A 128 19.44 11.52 -0.54
N GLY A 129 19.57 11.04 -1.78
CA GLY A 129 20.62 10.11 -2.17
C GLY A 129 20.43 8.68 -1.61
N GLU A 130 19.24 8.34 -1.12
CA GLU A 130 18.90 7.02 -0.59
C GLU A 130 18.32 6.06 -1.66
N TYR A 131 18.03 6.58 -2.85
CA TYR A 131 17.55 5.83 -4.01
C TYR A 131 18.10 6.43 -5.29
N ASP A 132 18.68 5.57 -6.14
CA ASP A 132 19.10 5.95 -7.49
C ASP A 132 18.40 5.05 -8.51
N PRO A 133 17.43 5.56 -9.28
CA PRO A 133 16.68 4.78 -10.28
C PRO A 133 17.56 4.27 -11.41
N HIS A 134 18.78 4.81 -11.60
CA HIS A 134 19.72 4.38 -12.62
C HIS A 134 20.66 3.27 -12.14
N ALA A 135 20.98 3.26 -10.85
CA ALA A 135 21.81 2.23 -10.23
C ALA A 135 20.98 0.97 -9.85
N GLU A 136 19.72 1.16 -9.46
CA GLU A 136 18.84 0.08 -9.07
C GLU A 136 18.35 -0.73 -10.28
N LYS A 137 18.56 -2.04 -10.23
CA LYS A 137 18.22 -2.94 -11.33
C LYS A 137 16.74 -3.33 -11.33
N ARG A 138 16.13 -3.44 -10.17
CA ARG A 138 14.79 -4.01 -10.02
C ARG A 138 13.93 -3.40 -8.93
N PHE A 139 14.51 -2.95 -7.85
CA PHE A 139 13.75 -2.38 -6.75
C PHE A 139 13.41 -0.92 -7.07
N ALA A 140 12.17 -0.54 -6.76
CA ALA A 140 11.78 0.85 -6.61
C ALA A 140 11.08 0.98 -5.25
N PRO A 141 11.20 2.14 -4.56
CA PRO A 141 10.48 2.41 -3.33
C PRO A 141 9.00 2.10 -3.50
N ALA A 142 8.39 1.43 -2.52
CA ALA A 142 7.06 0.87 -2.67
C ALA A 142 6.19 1.09 -1.44
N LEU A 143 4.89 1.33 -1.66
CA LEU A 143 3.92 1.37 -0.57
C LEU A 143 3.49 -0.06 -0.19
N CYS A 144 3.40 -0.33 1.11
CA CYS A 144 3.00 -1.64 1.64
C CYS A 144 1.49 -1.75 1.89
N ASN A 145 0.80 -0.63 2.00
CA ASN A 145 -0.66 -0.56 2.07
C ASN A 145 -1.17 0.59 1.19
N ARG A 146 -2.47 0.64 1.01
CA ARG A 146 -3.11 1.71 0.24
C ARG A 146 -4.32 2.27 0.97
N LEU A 147 -4.58 3.55 0.71
CA LEU A 147 -5.80 4.24 1.08
C LEU A 147 -6.56 4.63 -0.19
N ASP A 148 -7.88 4.76 -0.09
CA ASP A 148 -8.69 5.30 -1.16
C ASP A 148 -8.29 6.76 -1.48
N ARG A 149 -8.58 7.25 -2.68
CA ARG A 149 -8.22 8.59 -3.12
C ARG A 149 -8.68 9.67 -2.13
N GLY A 150 -9.93 9.58 -1.65
CA GLY A 150 -10.50 10.53 -0.69
C GLY A 150 -10.18 10.25 0.79
N THR A 151 -9.54 9.13 1.13
CA THR A 151 -9.11 8.81 2.49
C THR A 151 -7.74 9.41 2.75
N GLU A 152 -7.56 10.04 3.91
CA GLU A 152 -6.29 10.57 4.37
C GLU A 152 -5.63 9.66 5.42
N GLY A 153 -4.38 9.93 5.79
CA GLY A 153 -3.71 9.30 6.92
C GLY A 153 -2.47 8.50 6.57
N LEU A 154 -2.14 7.55 7.44
CA LEU A 154 -0.87 6.84 7.46
C LEU A 154 -0.76 5.77 6.36
N VAL A 155 0.36 5.80 5.63
CA VAL A 155 0.72 4.82 4.62
C VAL A 155 2.17 4.37 4.88
N LEU A 156 2.38 3.04 4.90
CA LEU A 156 3.69 2.42 5.03
C LEU A 156 4.41 2.39 3.67
N ALA A 157 5.67 2.77 3.64
CA ALA A 157 6.49 2.83 2.45
C ALA A 157 7.87 2.20 2.70
N ALA A 158 8.23 1.17 1.95
CA ALA A 158 9.48 0.47 2.07
C ALA A 158 10.59 1.14 1.25
N LYS A 159 11.80 1.24 1.82
CA LYS A 159 13.00 1.78 1.20
C LYS A 159 13.87 0.71 0.52
N SER A 160 13.64 -0.57 0.82
CA SER A 160 14.38 -1.71 0.26
C SER A 160 13.46 -2.89 -0.01
N TYR A 161 13.91 -3.82 -0.85
CA TYR A 161 13.17 -5.05 -1.13
C TYR A 161 12.98 -5.91 0.13
N THR A 162 13.99 -6.00 0.99
CA THR A 162 13.90 -6.74 2.26
C THR A 162 12.85 -6.13 3.17
N ALA A 163 12.86 -4.81 3.35
CA ALA A 163 11.84 -4.12 4.15
C ALA A 163 10.44 -4.27 3.55
N LEU A 164 10.29 -4.22 2.22
CA LEU A 164 9.00 -4.45 1.54
C LEU A 164 8.45 -5.85 1.83
N ARG A 165 9.30 -6.88 1.71
CA ARG A 165 8.93 -8.28 2.00
C ARG A 165 8.50 -8.45 3.46
N ASP A 166 9.28 -7.89 4.37
CA ASP A 166 9.10 -8.06 5.81
C ASP A 166 7.88 -7.28 6.32
N LEU A 167 7.64 -6.06 5.83
CA LEU A 167 6.39 -5.31 6.09
C LEU A 167 5.17 -6.04 5.53
N ASN A 168 5.25 -6.59 4.32
CA ASN A 168 4.16 -7.37 3.74
C ASN A 168 3.87 -8.65 4.55
N THR A 169 4.89 -9.27 5.15
CA THR A 169 4.72 -10.40 6.08
C THR A 169 4.01 -9.94 7.36
N ILE A 170 4.42 -8.84 7.97
CA ILE A 170 3.77 -8.24 9.15
C ILE A 170 2.29 -7.95 8.87
N ILE A 171 1.97 -7.40 7.69
CA ILE A 171 0.58 -7.08 7.30
C ILE A 171 -0.24 -8.35 7.04
N ARG A 172 0.32 -9.32 6.32
CA ARG A 172 -0.35 -10.59 5.97
C ARG A 172 -0.67 -11.44 7.18
N ASP A 173 0.27 -11.48 8.12
CA ASP A 173 0.18 -12.32 9.32
C ASP A 173 -0.51 -11.60 10.49
N ASP A 174 -1.17 -10.45 10.18
CA ASP A 174 -1.95 -9.61 11.11
C ASP A 174 -1.18 -9.17 12.38
N LEU A 175 0.13 -8.98 12.21
CA LEU A 175 1.03 -8.53 13.29
C LEU A 175 1.01 -7.00 13.49
N MET A 176 0.11 -6.29 12.79
CA MET A 176 -0.05 -4.85 12.91
C MET A 176 -1.52 -4.46 12.89
N LYS A 177 -1.98 -3.80 13.95
CA LYS A 177 -3.33 -3.22 14.05
C LYS A 177 -3.38 -1.87 13.34
N LYS A 178 -4.46 -1.66 12.59
CA LYS A 178 -4.76 -0.42 11.86
C LYS A 178 -6.01 0.21 12.44
N GLU A 179 -5.91 1.42 12.97
CA GLU A 179 -7.05 2.15 13.50
C GLU A 179 -7.29 3.42 12.66
N TYR A 180 -8.54 3.67 12.40
CA TYR A 180 -9.03 4.82 11.66
C TYR A 180 -9.92 5.68 12.53
N LEU A 181 -9.94 6.97 12.27
CA LEU A 181 -10.99 7.87 12.72
C LEU A 181 -11.95 8.14 11.57
N THR A 182 -13.23 8.22 11.88
CA THR A 182 -14.27 8.58 10.90
C THR A 182 -15.39 9.37 11.56
N ILE A 183 -16.04 10.23 10.77
CA ILE A 183 -17.29 10.87 11.15
C ILE A 183 -18.41 10.14 10.42
N THR A 184 -19.40 9.67 11.17
CA THR A 184 -20.58 8.98 10.64
C THR A 184 -21.83 9.81 10.75
N VAL A 185 -22.83 9.51 9.92
CA VAL A 185 -24.20 10.00 10.07
C VAL A 185 -24.90 9.12 11.10
N GLY A 186 -25.21 9.71 12.27
CA GLY A 186 -25.67 8.99 13.45
C GLY A 186 -24.56 8.16 14.11
N ALA A 187 -24.84 7.65 15.31
CA ALA A 187 -23.92 6.80 16.05
C ALA A 187 -24.15 5.32 15.66
N PRO A 188 -23.18 4.65 15.06
CA PRO A 188 -23.28 3.22 14.75
C PRO A 188 -23.29 2.38 16.04
N PRO A 189 -23.83 1.15 16.00
CA PRO A 189 -23.65 0.21 17.08
C PRO A 189 -22.17 -0.07 17.31
N GLN A 190 -21.77 -0.21 18.57
CA GLN A 190 -20.40 -0.50 18.97
C GLN A 190 -20.15 -2.01 19.01
N GLY A 191 -18.92 -2.42 18.72
CA GLY A 191 -18.50 -3.81 18.78
C GLY A 191 -17.80 -4.30 17.53
N ARG A 192 -17.71 -5.61 17.41
CA ARG A 192 -17.07 -6.32 16.29
C ARG A 192 -18.14 -6.83 15.33
N PHE A 193 -18.05 -6.41 14.09
CA PHE A 193 -19.00 -6.76 13.04
C PHE A 193 -18.33 -7.61 11.98
N VAL A 194 -18.98 -8.71 11.62
CA VAL A 194 -18.56 -9.64 10.56
C VAL A 194 -19.60 -9.60 9.45
N ALA A 195 -19.14 -9.47 8.23
CA ALA A 195 -19.98 -9.51 7.03
C ALA A 195 -19.17 -10.05 5.84
N TRP A 196 -19.79 -10.11 4.66
CA TRP A 196 -19.13 -10.56 3.44
C TRP A 196 -19.22 -9.49 2.37
N LEU A 197 -18.10 -9.23 1.71
CA LEU A 197 -17.93 -8.17 0.73
C LEU A 197 -17.75 -8.76 -0.65
N GLN A 198 -18.60 -8.36 -1.59
CA GLN A 198 -18.49 -8.65 -3.02
C GLN A 198 -18.03 -7.41 -3.76
N HIS A 199 -16.96 -7.54 -4.55
CA HIS A 199 -16.45 -6.44 -5.37
C HIS A 199 -17.05 -6.50 -6.78
N ASN A 200 -17.67 -5.39 -7.20
CA ASN A 200 -18.11 -5.19 -8.57
C ASN A 200 -17.08 -4.35 -9.33
N GLU A 201 -16.28 -5.01 -10.16
CA GLU A 201 -15.19 -4.38 -10.91
C GLU A 201 -15.69 -3.34 -11.93
N LYS A 202 -16.86 -3.54 -12.54
CA LYS A 202 -17.40 -2.67 -13.59
C LYS A 202 -17.60 -1.22 -13.12
N ASN A 203 -18.08 -1.03 -11.90
CA ASN A 203 -18.36 0.29 -11.32
C ASN A 203 -17.47 0.62 -10.13
N ASN A 204 -16.51 -0.26 -9.81
CA ASN A 204 -15.62 -0.16 -8.66
C ASN A 204 -16.38 0.09 -7.34
N LYS A 205 -17.56 -0.55 -7.19
CA LYS A 205 -18.35 -0.56 -5.95
C LYS A 205 -18.24 -1.90 -5.27
N VAL A 206 -18.50 -1.92 -3.96
CA VAL A 206 -18.63 -3.16 -3.21
C VAL A 206 -20.03 -3.24 -2.61
N HIS A 207 -20.50 -4.47 -2.48
CA HIS A 207 -21.77 -4.81 -1.83
C HIS A 207 -21.47 -5.63 -0.59
N ILE A 208 -22.23 -5.39 0.47
CA ILE A 208 -22.09 -6.10 1.74
C ILE A 208 -23.27 -7.06 1.91
N HIS A 209 -22.96 -8.28 2.30
CA HIS A 209 -23.91 -9.36 2.54
C HIS A 209 -23.79 -9.87 3.98
N ALA A 210 -24.91 -10.24 4.60
CA ALA A 210 -24.94 -10.78 5.96
C ALA A 210 -24.37 -12.20 6.04
N ARG A 211 -24.39 -12.95 4.94
CA ARG A 211 -23.94 -14.34 4.87
C ARG A 211 -22.94 -14.53 3.74
N GLU A 212 -22.13 -15.58 3.88
CA GLU A 212 -21.21 -16.00 2.83
C GLU A 212 -21.95 -16.38 1.55
N SER A 213 -21.40 -15.98 0.41
CA SER A 213 -21.83 -16.40 -0.91
C SER A 213 -20.66 -16.44 -1.86
N GLU A 214 -20.82 -17.09 -3.01
CA GLU A 214 -19.77 -17.24 -4.01
C GLU A 214 -19.19 -15.89 -4.45
N GLY A 215 -17.86 -15.79 -4.51
CA GLY A 215 -17.15 -14.57 -4.87
C GLY A 215 -17.07 -13.50 -3.77
N CYS A 216 -17.68 -13.73 -2.60
CA CYS A 216 -17.59 -12.84 -1.44
C CYS A 216 -16.34 -13.12 -0.61
N LYS A 217 -15.82 -12.06 0.03
CA LYS A 217 -14.71 -12.16 0.99
C LYS A 217 -15.18 -11.69 2.36
N GLN A 218 -14.85 -12.45 3.39
CA GLN A 218 -15.14 -12.04 4.76
C GLN A 218 -14.46 -10.71 5.09
N ILE A 219 -15.19 -9.86 5.79
CA ILE A 219 -14.72 -8.61 6.35
C ILE A 219 -15.02 -8.55 7.85
N ILE A 220 -14.09 -7.97 8.60
CA ILE A 220 -14.22 -7.78 10.04
C ILE A 220 -13.82 -6.35 10.37
N THR A 221 -14.73 -5.63 11.03
CA THR A 221 -14.56 -4.22 11.40
C THR A 221 -14.98 -4.04 12.85
N GLU A 222 -14.14 -3.41 13.65
CA GLU A 222 -14.44 -3.04 15.03
C GLU A 222 -14.82 -1.55 15.10
N VAL A 223 -15.93 -1.26 15.78
CA VAL A 223 -16.49 0.10 15.86
C VAL A 223 -16.56 0.53 17.31
N THR A 224 -15.98 1.69 17.62
CA THR A 224 -16.10 2.36 18.91
C THR A 224 -16.54 3.80 18.65
N VAL A 225 -17.63 4.23 19.27
CA VAL A 225 -18.07 5.63 19.24
C VAL A 225 -17.27 6.39 20.29
N ILE A 226 -16.49 7.38 19.86
CA ILE A 226 -15.70 8.24 20.75
C ILE A 226 -16.57 9.37 21.31
N ARG A 227 -17.36 10.01 20.44
CA ARG A 227 -18.21 11.15 20.78
C ARG A 227 -19.37 11.22 19.78
N GLN A 228 -20.56 11.53 20.30
CA GLN A 228 -21.73 11.85 19.48
C GLN A 228 -22.16 13.28 19.76
N ALA A 229 -22.49 14.03 18.71
CA ALA A 229 -23.05 15.37 18.83
C ALA A 229 -24.00 15.65 17.65
N GLY A 230 -25.25 15.96 17.97
CA GLY A 230 -26.30 16.15 16.99
C GLY A 230 -26.46 14.91 16.07
N PRO A 231 -26.50 15.13 14.74
CA PRO A 231 -26.67 14.04 13.78
C PRO A 231 -25.37 13.31 13.43
N PHE A 232 -24.25 13.62 14.08
CA PHE A 232 -22.94 13.07 13.75
C PHE A 232 -22.30 12.31 14.92
N ALA A 233 -21.46 11.34 14.62
CA ALA A 233 -20.61 10.68 15.60
C ALA A 233 -19.18 10.59 15.09
N LEU A 234 -18.23 10.88 15.98
CA LEU A 234 -16.80 10.59 15.78
C LEU A 234 -16.54 9.16 16.25
N CYS A 235 -16.07 8.31 15.39
CA CYS A 235 -15.84 6.89 15.65
C CYS A 235 -14.38 6.50 15.43
N ARG A 236 -13.90 5.57 16.24
CA ARG A 236 -12.67 4.80 15.99
C ARG A 236 -13.05 3.47 15.37
N ILE A 237 -12.34 3.12 14.31
CA ILE A 237 -12.55 1.89 13.56
C ILE A 237 -11.29 1.05 13.59
N GLY A 238 -11.38 -0.13 14.20
CA GLY A 238 -10.35 -1.17 14.08
C GLY A 238 -10.56 -1.97 12.79
N LEU A 239 -9.55 -1.96 11.91
CA LEU A 239 -9.61 -2.65 10.61
C LEU A 239 -8.85 -3.97 10.70
N ILE A 240 -9.56 -5.08 10.94
CA ILE A 240 -8.97 -6.42 11.02
C ILE A 240 -8.67 -6.96 9.62
N THR A 241 -9.62 -6.89 8.71
CA THR A 241 -9.42 -7.20 7.29
C THR A 241 -9.31 -5.91 6.49
N GLY A 242 -8.53 -5.88 5.41
CA GLY A 242 -8.29 -4.68 4.59
C GLY A 242 -8.79 -4.82 3.15
N ARG A 243 -10.13 -4.86 2.93
CA ARG A 243 -10.70 -4.95 1.59
C ARG A 243 -11.03 -3.55 1.04
N THR A 244 -11.09 -3.46 -0.29
CA THR A 244 -11.45 -2.22 -0.99
C THR A 244 -12.74 -1.62 -0.45
N HIS A 245 -12.72 -0.34 -0.10
CA HIS A 245 -13.84 0.42 0.46
C HIS A 245 -14.48 -0.19 1.72
N GLN A 246 -13.81 -1.12 2.42
CA GLN A 246 -14.43 -1.92 3.50
C GLN A 246 -15.12 -1.05 4.54
N ILE A 247 -14.43 -0.11 5.18
CA ILE A 247 -15.00 0.75 6.24
C ILE A 247 -16.21 1.51 5.72
N ARG A 248 -16.09 2.10 4.56
CA ARG A 248 -17.10 2.95 3.93
C ARG A 248 -18.40 2.18 3.63
N ALA A 249 -18.27 1.03 2.99
CA ALA A 249 -19.42 0.19 2.65
C ALA A 249 -20.02 -0.51 3.86
N HIS A 250 -19.18 -0.95 4.80
CA HIS A 250 -19.65 -1.66 6.00
C HIS A 250 -20.45 -0.73 6.93
N LEU A 251 -19.95 0.49 7.18
CA LEU A 251 -20.69 1.48 7.98
C LEU A 251 -22.00 1.92 7.28
N ALA A 252 -22.00 2.05 5.96
CA ALA A 252 -23.23 2.32 5.21
C ALA A 252 -24.24 1.16 5.32
N TYR A 253 -23.76 -0.09 5.26
CA TYR A 253 -24.59 -1.28 5.47
C TYR A 253 -25.20 -1.33 6.89
N LEU A 254 -24.46 -0.87 7.90
CA LEU A 254 -24.96 -0.75 9.28
C LEU A 254 -25.91 0.45 9.47
N GLY A 255 -26.24 1.21 8.42
CA GLY A 255 -27.16 2.36 8.48
C GLY A 255 -26.48 3.67 8.89
N HIS A 256 -25.16 3.68 9.09
CA HIS A 256 -24.39 4.84 9.58
C HIS A 256 -23.24 5.19 8.62
N PRO A 257 -23.55 5.69 7.40
CA PRO A 257 -22.55 5.94 6.39
C PRO A 257 -21.53 7.00 6.84
N VAL A 258 -20.32 6.89 6.28
CA VAL A 258 -19.26 7.88 6.46
C VAL A 258 -19.72 9.22 5.87
N LEU A 259 -19.60 10.30 6.64
CA LEU A 259 -19.94 11.66 6.21
C LEU A 259 -18.99 12.13 5.09
N GLY A 260 -19.53 12.78 4.07
CA GLY A 260 -18.79 13.22 2.90
C GLY A 260 -18.53 12.13 1.85
N ASP A 261 -18.92 10.87 2.12
CA ASP A 261 -18.75 9.79 1.15
C ASP A 261 -19.77 9.92 0.00
N ILE A 262 -19.26 10.19 -1.21
CA ILE A 262 -20.11 10.36 -2.40
C ILE A 262 -20.61 9.03 -3.00
N LYS A 263 -20.02 7.90 -2.60
CA LYS A 263 -20.31 6.57 -3.16
C LYS A 263 -21.28 5.76 -2.30
N TYR A 264 -21.11 5.82 -0.99
CA TYR A 264 -21.90 5.04 0.01
C TYR A 264 -22.62 5.95 1.01
N GLY A 265 -22.36 7.27 0.97
CA GLY A 265 -22.83 8.24 1.94
C GLY A 265 -24.28 8.70 1.73
N ASN A 266 -24.73 9.53 2.66
CA ASN A 266 -26.03 10.20 2.59
C ASN A 266 -25.88 11.57 1.93
N ARG A 267 -26.42 11.75 0.72
CA ARG A 267 -26.28 12.95 -0.07
C ARG A 267 -26.74 14.21 0.68
N LYS A 268 -27.92 14.18 1.33
CA LYS A 268 -28.47 15.32 2.07
C LYS A 268 -27.56 15.75 3.22
N MET A 269 -27.00 14.78 3.93
CA MET A 269 -26.09 15.08 5.04
C MET A 269 -24.72 15.57 4.55
N ASN A 270 -24.26 15.06 3.41
CA ASN A 270 -23.03 15.53 2.78
C ASN A 270 -23.15 17.00 2.33
N GLU A 271 -24.26 17.35 1.68
CA GLU A 271 -24.57 18.74 1.28
C GLU A 271 -24.63 19.67 2.50
N ARG A 272 -25.30 19.24 3.57
CA ARG A 272 -25.38 19.98 4.84
C ARG A 272 -24.02 20.20 5.52
N SER A 273 -23.14 19.23 5.46
CA SER A 273 -21.81 19.30 6.09
C SER A 273 -20.79 20.10 5.28
N GLY A 274 -21.05 20.32 3.98
CA GLY A 274 -20.11 20.93 3.04
C GLY A 274 -18.88 20.07 2.72
N LEU A 275 -18.80 18.82 3.24
CA LEU A 275 -17.69 17.92 2.95
C LEU A 275 -17.79 17.34 1.54
N LYS A 276 -16.70 17.44 0.79
CA LYS A 276 -16.60 16.97 -0.61
C LYS A 276 -15.96 15.58 -0.73
N THR A 277 -15.48 15.02 0.38
CA THR A 277 -14.82 13.72 0.45
C THR A 277 -15.10 13.05 1.79
N GLN A 278 -14.97 11.72 1.84
CA GLN A 278 -15.23 10.95 3.05
C GLN A 278 -14.37 11.41 4.23
N ALA A 279 -15.00 11.70 5.36
CA ALA A 279 -14.34 11.98 6.62
C ALA A 279 -13.79 10.67 7.21
N LEU A 280 -12.65 10.21 6.69
CA LEU A 280 -12.00 8.95 7.06
C LEU A 280 -10.49 9.13 7.04
N CYS A 281 -9.85 8.87 8.18
CA CYS A 281 -8.43 9.06 8.41
C CYS A 281 -7.79 7.79 9.01
N ALA A 282 -6.77 7.22 8.34
CA ALA A 282 -5.92 6.19 8.89
C ALA A 282 -5.01 6.81 9.97
N GLN A 283 -5.40 6.72 11.26
CA GLN A 283 -4.83 7.53 12.31
C GLN A 283 -3.70 6.85 13.08
N ARG A 284 -3.75 5.51 13.24
CA ARG A 284 -2.82 4.80 14.10
C ARG A 284 -2.45 3.43 13.54
N LEU A 285 -1.17 3.10 13.66
CA LEU A 285 -0.57 1.79 13.42
C LEU A 285 0.05 1.30 14.72
N THR A 286 -0.32 0.10 15.16
CA THR A 286 0.24 -0.51 16.37
C THR A 286 0.84 -1.86 15.98
N PHE A 287 2.16 -1.98 16.07
CA PHE A 287 2.87 -3.21 15.80
C PHE A 287 2.72 -4.16 16.99
N GLY A 288 2.31 -5.39 16.73
CA GLY A 288 2.27 -6.47 17.70
C GLY A 288 3.67 -7.07 17.92
N ARG A 289 3.71 -8.29 18.45
CA ARG A 289 4.97 -9.04 18.56
C ARG A 289 5.38 -9.57 17.19
N ILE A 290 6.49 -9.09 16.68
CA ILE A 290 7.08 -9.50 15.38
C ILE A 290 8.14 -10.54 15.66
N PRO A 291 8.17 -11.67 14.93
CA PRO A 291 9.20 -12.70 15.08
C PRO A 291 10.63 -12.18 14.83
N GLU A 292 11.62 -12.73 15.51
CA GLU A 292 13.03 -12.29 15.43
C GLU A 292 13.65 -12.49 14.03
N GLU A 293 13.13 -13.44 13.25
CA GLU A 293 13.56 -13.69 11.86
C GLU A 293 13.18 -12.56 10.91
N ASN A 294 12.23 -11.70 11.29
CA ASN A 294 11.84 -10.53 10.54
C ASN A 294 12.83 -9.39 10.85
N THR A 295 13.44 -8.81 9.83
CA THR A 295 14.43 -7.73 10.03
C THR A 295 13.87 -6.50 10.72
N LEU A 296 12.54 -6.39 10.78
CA LEU A 296 11.80 -5.32 11.43
C LEU A 296 11.27 -5.70 12.82
N HIS A 297 11.80 -6.75 13.46
CA HIS A 297 11.38 -7.20 14.79
C HIS A 297 11.48 -6.11 15.87
N TYR A 298 12.39 -5.14 15.69
CA TYR A 298 12.57 -3.98 16.57
C TYR A 298 11.35 -3.05 16.64
N LEU A 299 10.37 -3.23 15.73
CA LEU A 299 9.10 -2.51 15.77
C LEU A 299 8.08 -3.14 16.74
N SER A 300 8.38 -4.28 17.34
CA SER A 300 7.47 -4.95 18.29
C SER A 300 7.02 -4.00 19.39
N GLY A 301 5.71 -3.85 19.56
CA GLY A 301 5.09 -2.94 20.51
C GLY A 301 5.09 -1.46 20.11
N LYS A 302 5.71 -1.09 18.98
CA LYS A 302 5.76 0.31 18.54
C LYS A 302 4.40 0.80 18.08
N VAL A 303 4.10 2.05 18.43
CA VAL A 303 2.89 2.76 17.99
C VAL A 303 3.30 3.99 17.19
N ILE A 304 2.76 4.10 15.97
CA ILE A 304 2.93 5.28 15.11
C ILE A 304 1.54 5.87 14.87
N LYS A 305 1.35 7.15 15.19
CA LYS A 305 0.04 7.81 15.11
C LYS A 305 0.16 9.26 14.66
N LEU A 306 -0.93 9.77 14.09
CA LEU A 306 -1.15 11.22 13.93
C LEU A 306 -1.60 11.81 15.25
N ASN A 307 -0.91 12.83 15.75
CA ASN A 307 -1.21 13.42 17.06
C ASN A 307 -2.45 14.33 17.01
N ASP A 308 -2.63 15.07 15.92
CA ASP A 308 -3.73 16.04 15.76
C ASP A 308 -4.32 15.92 14.35
N PRO A 309 -5.05 14.82 14.03
CA PRO A 309 -5.62 14.65 12.71
C PRO A 309 -6.78 15.63 12.47
N GLU A 310 -6.83 16.22 11.28
CA GLU A 310 -7.79 17.25 10.87
C GLU A 310 -9.26 16.82 11.04
N ILE A 311 -9.52 15.52 11.01
CA ILE A 311 -10.86 14.97 11.21
C ILE A 311 -11.46 15.32 12.58
N ILE A 312 -10.64 15.49 13.62
CA ILE A 312 -11.10 15.90 14.97
C ILE A 312 -11.59 17.34 14.90
N LYS A 313 -10.81 18.25 14.34
CA LYS A 313 -11.19 19.66 14.15
C LYS A 313 -12.44 19.79 13.25
N THR A 314 -12.52 18.94 12.22
CA THR A 314 -13.71 18.89 11.36
C THR A 314 -14.94 18.48 12.15
N PHE A 315 -14.85 17.47 13.04
CA PHE A 315 -15.96 17.08 13.89
C PHE A 315 -16.38 18.22 14.84
N GLU A 316 -15.41 18.86 15.50
CA GLU A 316 -15.67 19.99 16.42
C GLU A 316 -16.36 21.14 15.69
N ARG A 317 -15.86 21.54 14.53
CA ARG A 317 -16.49 22.58 13.70
C ARG A 317 -17.94 22.25 13.33
N LEU A 318 -18.20 21.02 12.89
CA LEU A 318 -19.55 20.59 12.49
C LEU A 318 -20.52 20.51 13.66
N THR A 319 -20.04 20.45 14.89
CA THR A 319 -20.83 20.29 16.11
C THR A 319 -20.87 21.52 17.00
N ALA A 320 -20.01 22.51 16.75
CA ALA A 320 -19.97 23.78 17.47
C ALA A 320 -21.08 24.76 17.03
N GLU A 321 -21.66 24.56 15.83
CA GLU A 321 -22.66 25.47 15.23
C GLU A 321 -24.11 25.14 15.66
N LYS A 322 -24.35 24.88 16.96
CA LYS A 322 -25.71 24.76 17.48
C LYS A 322 -25.89 25.43 18.84
#